data_8cf230bd605dc8738071780d41f652f8
#
_entry.id   8cf230bd605dc8738071780d41f652f8
#
_cell.length_a   1.000
_cell.length_b   1.000
_cell.length_c   1.000
_cell.angle_alpha   90.00
_cell.angle_beta   90.00
_cell.angle_gamma   90.00
#
_symmetry.space_group_name_H-M   'P 1'
#
loop_
_entity.id
_entity.type
_entity.pdbx_description
1 polymer ?
#
loop_
_entity_poly.entity_id
_entity_poly.type
_entity_poly.pdbx_seq_one_letter_code
_entity_poly.pdbx_strand_id
1 'polypeptide(L)'
;MIRHFLIPFLLTAFAWAGLSASANASEIASAWAEEEQATVRLVASRDGLGDDGVVRAGIEFAMQPGWKVYWRSPGDAGFPPQPNFDGSENADISPLSWPVPLRFSVLGLETLGYEDSVILPFTVQAADTAKDSMVSATIRYLTCKEICIPYDAQVSMTIPAGNGAPTALAHIIGKFDSRVPRTASAARLNISEAWTEHSEKGLYVVANATSEIPFKGPDLYLEGPVGLGFGAPATRLSNAKQSATLRIPVSG
;
A
#
# COMPACT_ATOMS: atom_id res chain seq x y z
N MET A 1 -59.61 28.35 -62.40
CA MET A 1 -58.84 27.05 -62.25
C MET A 1 -57.47 27.42 -61.73
N ILE A 2 -57.22 27.32 -60.42
CA ILE A 2 -55.93 27.63 -59.79
C ILE A 2 -55.36 26.31 -59.27
N ARG A 3 -54.25 25.85 -59.88
CA ARG A 3 -53.54 24.64 -59.46
C ARG A 3 -52.50 25.00 -58.39
N HIS A 4 -52.71 24.49 -57.19
CA HIS A 4 -51.76 24.60 -56.08
C HIS A 4 -50.68 23.52 -56.26
N PHE A 5 -49.42 23.95 -56.40
CA PHE A 5 -48.22 23.08 -56.34
C PHE A 5 -47.77 22.97 -54.86
N LEU A 6 -47.88 21.77 -54.30
CA LEU A 6 -47.31 21.43 -52.98
C LEU A 6 -45.87 20.96 -53.23
N ILE A 7 -44.93 21.69 -52.65
CA ILE A 7 -43.52 21.31 -52.58
C ILE A 7 -43.29 20.53 -51.26
N PRO A 8 -42.82 19.28 -51.27
CA PRO A 8 -42.49 18.61 -50.05
C PRO A 8 -41.12 19.06 -49.55
N PHE A 9 -41.09 19.56 -48.32
CA PHE A 9 -39.89 19.93 -47.56
C PHE A 9 -39.26 18.65 -46.99
N LEU A 10 -38.14 18.18 -47.57
CA LEU A 10 -37.36 17.08 -47.00
C LEU A 10 -36.48 17.59 -45.88
N LEU A 11 -36.86 17.25 -44.65
CA LEU A 11 -36.03 17.43 -43.43
C LEU A 11 -34.98 16.30 -43.38
N THR A 12 -33.75 16.62 -43.77
CA THR A 12 -32.59 15.75 -43.50
C THR A 12 -32.13 15.90 -42.09
N ALA A 13 -32.47 14.94 -41.18
CA ALA A 13 -31.91 14.82 -39.87
C ALA A 13 -30.47 14.35 -39.91
N PHE A 14 -29.53 15.23 -39.68
CA PHE A 14 -28.11 14.89 -39.49
C PHE A 14 -27.93 14.26 -38.09
N ALA A 15 -27.87 12.94 -38.05
CA ALA A 15 -27.51 12.22 -36.82
C ALA A 15 -26.01 12.40 -36.58
N TRP A 16 -25.65 13.24 -35.60
CA TRP A 16 -24.30 13.36 -35.08
C TRP A 16 -24.03 12.15 -34.15
N ALA A 17 -23.44 11.10 -34.71
CA ALA A 17 -22.89 10.01 -33.94
C ALA A 17 -21.63 10.54 -33.21
N GLY A 18 -21.82 10.98 -31.98
CA GLY A 18 -20.70 11.31 -31.08
C GLY A 18 -19.90 10.04 -30.79
N LEU A 19 -18.72 9.90 -31.43
CA LEU A 19 -17.72 8.93 -30.98
C LEU A 19 -17.26 9.39 -29.59
N SER A 20 -17.80 8.78 -28.53
CA SER A 20 -17.19 8.84 -27.20
C SER A 20 -15.90 8.04 -27.25
N ALA A 21 -14.77 8.69 -27.50
CA ALA A 21 -13.47 8.10 -27.27
C ALA A 21 -13.35 7.86 -25.76
N SER A 22 -13.45 6.62 -25.32
CA SER A 22 -13.07 6.23 -23.97
C SER A 22 -11.58 6.52 -23.84
N ALA A 23 -11.22 7.59 -23.14
CA ALA A 23 -9.85 7.84 -22.75
C ALA A 23 -9.45 6.71 -21.79
N ASN A 24 -8.79 5.68 -22.30
CA ASN A 24 -8.12 4.71 -21.46
C ASN A 24 -7.02 5.47 -20.71
N ALA A 25 -7.16 5.62 -19.40
CA ALA A 25 -6.08 6.14 -18.59
C ALA A 25 -4.86 5.24 -18.79
N SER A 26 -3.71 5.84 -19.08
CA SER A 26 -2.47 5.10 -19.27
C SER A 26 -2.09 4.36 -17.97
N GLU A 27 -1.41 3.26 -18.10
CA GLU A 27 -0.86 2.51 -16.99
C GLU A 27 0.67 2.57 -17.08
N ILE A 28 1.32 3.10 -16.06
CA ILE A 28 2.78 3.03 -15.91
C ILE A 28 3.09 2.01 -14.83
N ALA A 29 3.56 0.85 -15.30
CA ALA A 29 3.92 -0.27 -14.47
C ALA A 29 5.04 -1.08 -15.14
N SER A 30 5.80 -1.83 -14.35
CA SER A 30 6.66 -2.88 -14.88
C SER A 30 5.83 -4.08 -15.36
N ALA A 31 6.45 -4.99 -16.10
CA ALA A 31 5.94 -6.35 -16.20
C ALA A 31 5.86 -6.99 -14.80
N TRP A 32 4.97 -7.96 -14.64
CA TRP A 32 4.94 -8.80 -13.45
C TRP A 32 6.15 -9.73 -13.43
N ALA A 33 6.87 -9.78 -12.31
CA ALA A 33 7.73 -10.90 -11.99
C ALA A 33 6.83 -11.98 -11.37
N GLU A 34 6.64 -13.06 -12.13
CA GLU A 34 5.69 -14.12 -11.80
C GLU A 34 6.36 -15.26 -11.06
N GLU A 35 5.88 -15.54 -9.86
CA GLU A 35 6.22 -16.73 -9.08
C GLU A 35 4.94 -17.49 -8.74
N GLU A 36 5.05 -18.76 -8.41
CA GLU A 36 3.88 -19.63 -8.22
C GLU A 36 2.93 -19.13 -7.13
N GLN A 37 3.45 -18.53 -6.04
CA GLN A 37 2.69 -18.14 -4.86
C GLN A 37 2.39 -16.65 -4.80
N ALA A 38 3.14 -15.83 -5.52
CA ALA A 38 2.97 -14.38 -5.55
C ALA A 38 3.55 -13.78 -6.83
N THR A 39 2.96 -12.72 -7.31
CA THR A 39 3.52 -11.89 -8.38
C THR A 39 3.87 -10.51 -7.82
N VAL A 40 4.88 -9.87 -8.38
CA VAL A 40 5.31 -8.53 -7.96
C VAL A 40 5.62 -7.65 -9.15
N ARG A 41 5.26 -6.36 -9.05
CA ARG A 41 5.60 -5.33 -10.04
C ARG A 41 5.80 -3.96 -9.42
N LEU A 42 6.40 -3.06 -10.16
CA LEU A 42 6.41 -1.62 -9.89
C LEU A 42 5.20 -0.96 -10.53
N VAL A 43 4.62 0.03 -9.85
CA VAL A 43 3.48 0.81 -10.34
C VAL A 43 3.68 2.29 -10.04
N ALA A 44 3.17 3.17 -10.93
CA ALA A 44 3.25 4.61 -10.76
C ALA A 44 1.87 5.28 -10.87
N SER A 45 1.66 6.33 -10.08
CA SER A 45 0.40 7.07 -10.02
C SER A 45 0.21 8.10 -11.13
N ARG A 46 1.28 8.44 -11.86
CA ARG A 46 1.28 9.40 -12.97
C ARG A 46 1.91 8.79 -14.22
N ASP A 47 1.48 9.24 -15.38
CA ASP A 47 1.99 8.82 -16.68
C ASP A 47 3.22 9.60 -17.15
N GLY A 48 3.68 10.54 -16.32
CA GLY A 48 4.89 11.35 -16.53
C GLY A 48 5.32 12.02 -15.24
N LEU A 49 6.49 12.65 -15.27
CA LEU A 49 7.12 13.27 -14.11
C LEU A 49 6.39 14.50 -13.57
N GLY A 50 5.66 15.23 -14.45
CA GLY A 50 5.09 16.53 -14.10
C GLY A 50 6.17 17.60 -13.89
N ASP A 51 5.74 18.84 -13.58
CA ASP A 51 6.66 19.97 -13.38
C ASP A 51 7.47 19.84 -12.07
N ASP A 52 6.89 19.18 -11.06
CA ASP A 52 7.49 18.96 -9.74
C ASP A 52 8.48 17.78 -9.69
N GLY A 53 8.49 16.95 -10.72
CA GLY A 53 9.33 15.76 -10.79
C GLY A 53 9.03 14.71 -9.72
N VAL A 54 7.90 14.84 -8.99
CA VAL A 54 7.54 13.96 -7.86
C VAL A 54 6.43 13.00 -8.27
N VAL A 55 6.73 11.71 -8.27
CA VAL A 55 5.76 10.66 -8.61
C VAL A 55 5.57 9.71 -7.44
N ARG A 56 4.32 9.55 -7.01
CA ARG A 56 3.96 8.49 -6.08
C ARG A 56 3.95 7.16 -6.83
N ALA A 57 4.72 6.22 -6.35
CA ALA A 57 4.90 4.89 -6.91
C ALA A 57 4.72 3.82 -5.82
N GLY A 58 4.83 2.56 -6.18
CA GLY A 58 4.75 1.47 -5.22
C GLY A 58 5.25 0.14 -5.76
N ILE A 59 5.57 -0.77 -4.85
CA ILE A 59 5.76 -2.19 -5.13
C ILE A 59 4.42 -2.87 -4.90
N GLU A 60 3.82 -3.40 -5.93
CA GLU A 60 2.57 -4.16 -5.87
C GLU A 60 2.86 -5.65 -5.77
N PHE A 61 2.33 -6.28 -4.73
CA PHE A 61 2.28 -7.73 -4.57
C PHE A 61 0.85 -8.21 -4.78
N ALA A 62 0.68 -9.30 -5.52
CA ALA A 62 -0.56 -10.06 -5.62
C ALA A 62 -0.26 -11.51 -5.26
N MET A 63 -0.86 -12.01 -4.18
CA MET A 63 -0.61 -13.33 -3.64
C MET A 63 -1.73 -14.30 -4.00
N GLN A 64 -1.38 -15.58 -4.15
CA GLN A 64 -2.35 -16.65 -4.25
C GLN A 64 -3.15 -16.79 -2.96
N PRO A 65 -4.40 -17.29 -2.99
CA PRO A 65 -5.23 -17.43 -1.80
C PRO A 65 -4.57 -18.14 -0.63
N GLY A 66 -4.52 -17.46 0.52
CA GLY A 66 -3.92 -17.94 1.76
C GLY A 66 -2.42 -17.73 1.87
N TRP A 67 -1.75 -17.23 0.81
CA TRP A 67 -0.35 -16.83 0.87
C TRP A 67 -0.24 -15.38 1.35
N LYS A 68 0.89 -15.07 2.02
CA LYS A 68 1.13 -13.78 2.70
C LYS A 68 2.53 -13.28 2.43
N VAL A 69 2.69 -11.95 2.38
CA VAL A 69 3.98 -11.28 2.49
C VAL A 69 4.02 -10.48 3.80
N TYR A 70 5.20 -10.27 4.35
CA TYR A 70 5.38 -9.74 5.69
C TYR A 70 5.42 -8.21 5.73
N TRP A 71 5.00 -7.68 6.88
CA TRP A 71 5.18 -6.27 7.24
C TRP A 71 6.63 -6.01 7.68
N ARG A 72 7.02 -4.73 7.79
CA ARG A 72 8.39 -4.32 8.16
C ARG A 72 8.88 -4.90 9.50
N SER A 73 7.95 -5.19 10.42
CA SER A 73 8.21 -5.92 11.65
C SER A 73 7.32 -7.16 11.64
N PRO A 74 7.84 -8.31 11.18
CA PRO A 74 7.02 -9.47 10.82
C PRO A 74 6.46 -10.23 12.03
N GLY A 75 6.93 -9.95 13.25
CA GLY A 75 6.57 -10.70 14.46
C GLY A 75 7.52 -11.86 14.72
N ASP A 76 6.97 -13.01 15.16
CA ASP A 76 7.75 -14.16 15.62
C ASP A 76 8.49 -14.89 14.49
N ALA A 77 8.10 -14.69 13.23
CA ALA A 77 8.70 -15.39 12.08
C ALA A 77 8.62 -14.56 10.79
N GLY A 78 9.51 -14.87 9.84
CA GLY A 78 9.55 -14.26 8.52
C GLY A 78 10.50 -13.08 8.38
N PHE A 79 10.54 -12.46 7.21
CA PHE A 79 11.22 -11.18 6.97
C PHE A 79 10.44 -10.34 5.95
N PRO A 80 10.53 -9.00 6.07
CA PRO A 80 9.82 -8.10 5.18
C PRO A 80 10.43 -8.09 3.78
N PRO A 81 9.68 -7.63 2.74
CA PRO A 81 10.25 -7.27 1.46
C PRO A 81 11.41 -6.28 1.60
N GLN A 82 12.51 -6.60 0.94
CA GLN A 82 13.77 -5.84 0.96
C GLN A 82 14.13 -5.42 -0.47
N PRO A 83 13.63 -4.27 -0.96
CA PRO A 83 14.01 -3.77 -2.26
C PRO A 83 15.41 -3.18 -2.22
N ASN A 84 16.18 -3.45 -3.26
CA ASN A 84 17.38 -2.73 -3.64
C ASN A 84 17.07 -2.02 -4.96
N PHE A 85 17.19 -0.69 -4.98
CA PHE A 85 16.95 0.16 -6.14
C PHE A 85 18.22 0.57 -6.89
N ASP A 86 19.34 -0.11 -6.64
CA ASP A 86 20.56 0.11 -7.40
C ASP A 86 20.31 -0.12 -8.89
N GLY A 87 20.84 0.78 -9.73
CA GLY A 87 20.59 0.76 -11.17
C GLY A 87 19.38 1.58 -11.61
N SER A 88 18.69 2.28 -10.71
CA SER A 88 17.72 3.33 -11.08
C SER A 88 18.45 4.55 -11.63
N GLU A 89 17.87 5.23 -12.61
CA GLU A 89 18.45 6.40 -13.26
C GLU A 89 17.48 7.59 -13.17
N ASN A 90 17.99 8.78 -12.94
CA ASN A 90 17.21 10.01 -12.76
C ASN A 90 16.08 9.85 -11.72
N ALA A 91 16.32 9.11 -10.65
CA ALA A 91 15.31 8.72 -9.67
C ALA A 91 15.93 8.64 -8.28
N ASP A 92 15.64 9.60 -7.41
CA ASP A 92 15.84 9.48 -5.97
C ASP A 92 14.60 8.84 -5.34
N ILE A 93 14.79 7.71 -4.66
CA ILE A 93 13.70 6.87 -4.19
C ILE A 93 13.63 6.93 -2.68
N SER A 94 12.47 7.37 -2.18
CA SER A 94 12.23 7.42 -0.73
C SER A 94 12.16 6.02 -0.11
N PRO A 95 12.34 5.89 1.20
CA PRO A 95 12.02 4.65 1.92
C PRO A 95 10.58 4.21 1.66
N LEU A 96 10.33 2.90 1.73
CA LEU A 96 8.97 2.35 1.61
C LEU A 96 8.06 2.87 2.73
N SER A 97 6.83 3.20 2.36
CA SER A 97 5.74 3.41 3.30
C SER A 97 5.01 2.09 3.53
N TRP A 98 4.64 1.80 4.77
CA TRP A 98 4.08 0.52 5.16
C TRP A 98 2.62 0.69 5.60
N PRO A 99 1.64 0.25 4.81
CA PRO A 99 0.24 0.20 5.24
C PRO A 99 0.07 -0.59 6.53
N VAL A 100 -0.98 -0.31 7.29
CA VAL A 100 -1.30 -1.12 8.50
C VAL A 100 -1.45 -2.58 8.11
N PRO A 101 -0.73 -3.52 8.78
CA PRO A 101 -0.76 -4.94 8.48
C PRO A 101 -2.00 -5.63 9.07
N LEU A 102 -2.18 -6.89 8.70
CA LEU A 102 -3.05 -7.84 9.38
C LEU A 102 -2.23 -8.70 10.37
N ARG A 103 -2.87 -9.16 11.45
CA ARG A 103 -2.34 -10.24 12.30
C ARG A 103 -2.79 -11.57 11.77
N PHE A 104 -1.89 -12.53 11.81
CA PHE A 104 -2.20 -13.91 11.52
C PHE A 104 -1.22 -14.84 12.22
N SER A 105 -1.62 -16.10 12.40
CA SER A 105 -0.76 -17.13 12.97
C SER A 105 -0.26 -18.05 11.87
N VAL A 106 1.05 -18.29 11.83
CA VAL A 106 1.69 -19.28 10.97
C VAL A 106 2.32 -20.32 11.88
N LEU A 107 1.81 -21.53 11.86
CA LEU A 107 2.27 -22.64 12.73
C LEU A 107 2.29 -22.30 14.24
N GLY A 108 1.32 -21.49 14.68
CA GLY A 108 1.22 -21.05 16.07
C GLY A 108 2.09 -19.82 16.43
N LEU A 109 2.86 -19.31 15.48
CA LEU A 109 3.67 -18.08 15.63
C LEU A 109 2.82 -16.87 15.21
N GLU A 110 2.79 -15.82 16.02
CA GLU A 110 2.11 -14.57 15.70
C GLU A 110 2.92 -13.76 14.68
N THR A 111 2.31 -13.44 13.55
CA THR A 111 2.97 -12.75 12.46
C THR A 111 2.14 -11.58 11.95
N LEU A 112 2.82 -10.61 11.33
CA LEU A 112 2.24 -9.39 10.77
C LEU A 112 2.57 -9.29 9.28
N GLY A 113 1.57 -9.01 8.46
CA GLY A 113 1.77 -8.91 7.02
C GLY A 113 0.49 -8.63 6.23
N TYR A 114 0.47 -9.07 4.98
CA TYR A 114 -0.58 -8.79 4.03
C TYR A 114 -1.01 -10.06 3.31
N GLU A 115 -2.30 -10.18 3.05
CA GLU A 115 -2.94 -11.24 2.26
C GLU A 115 -3.52 -10.64 0.97
N ASP A 116 -3.82 -11.49 0.00
CA ASP A 116 -4.41 -11.17 -1.30
C ASP A 116 -3.56 -10.20 -2.11
N SER A 117 -3.54 -8.91 -1.74
CA SER A 117 -2.73 -7.90 -2.42
C SER A 117 -2.32 -6.76 -1.50
N VAL A 118 -1.14 -6.18 -1.78
CA VAL A 118 -0.69 -4.95 -1.14
C VAL A 118 0.15 -4.13 -2.12
N ILE A 119 0.04 -2.81 -2.03
CA ILE A 119 1.03 -1.90 -2.58
C ILE A 119 1.81 -1.31 -1.41
N LEU A 120 3.13 -1.40 -1.46
CA LEU A 120 4.06 -0.71 -0.56
C LEU A 120 4.46 0.60 -1.23
N PRO A 121 3.88 1.75 -0.82
CA PRO A 121 4.12 3.01 -1.50
C PRO A 121 5.52 3.57 -1.23
N PHE A 122 6.07 4.27 -2.23
CA PHE A 122 7.25 5.10 -2.12
C PHE A 122 7.12 6.32 -3.04
N THR A 123 8.06 7.24 -2.97
CA THR A 123 8.11 8.41 -3.84
C THR A 123 9.35 8.34 -4.71
N VAL A 124 9.19 8.66 -5.98
CA VAL A 124 10.28 8.90 -6.93
C VAL A 124 10.41 10.41 -7.11
N GLN A 125 11.61 10.94 -6.88
CA GLN A 125 11.98 12.33 -7.17
C GLN A 125 12.97 12.33 -8.34
N ALA A 126 12.56 12.87 -9.47
CA ALA A 126 13.45 13.06 -10.61
C ALA A 126 14.45 14.19 -10.33
N ALA A 127 15.71 13.98 -10.68
CA ALA A 127 16.73 15.03 -10.64
C ALA A 127 16.60 16.03 -11.81
N ASP A 128 16.09 15.53 -12.96
CA ASP A 128 15.90 16.30 -14.19
C ASP A 128 14.53 15.93 -14.80
N THR A 129 13.55 16.83 -14.73
CA THR A 129 12.19 16.60 -15.24
C THR A 129 12.09 16.57 -16.77
N ALA A 130 13.15 16.97 -17.47
CA ALA A 130 13.22 16.90 -18.93
C ALA A 130 13.68 15.54 -19.47
N LYS A 131 14.07 14.62 -18.58
CA LYS A 131 14.50 13.26 -18.90
C LYS A 131 13.63 12.23 -18.22
N ASP A 132 13.45 11.07 -18.85
CA ASP A 132 12.76 9.94 -18.27
C ASP A 132 13.45 9.49 -16.97
N SER A 133 12.67 9.01 -16.02
CA SER A 133 13.17 8.33 -14.82
C SER A 133 13.00 6.82 -14.98
N MET A 134 14.08 6.08 -14.85
CA MET A 134 14.04 4.61 -14.80
C MET A 134 14.12 4.15 -13.35
N VAL A 135 13.13 3.40 -12.91
CA VAL A 135 13.11 2.76 -11.59
C VAL A 135 13.36 1.27 -11.79
N SER A 136 14.48 0.79 -11.26
CA SER A 136 14.87 -0.62 -11.26
C SER A 136 14.92 -1.13 -9.83
N ALA A 137 14.41 -2.33 -9.57
CA ALA A 137 14.43 -2.92 -8.24
C ALA A 137 14.72 -4.43 -8.29
N THR A 138 15.64 -4.87 -7.43
CA THR A 138 15.76 -6.27 -7.03
C THR A 138 15.11 -6.41 -5.67
N ILE A 139 14.05 -7.21 -5.56
CA ILE A 139 13.21 -7.31 -4.37
C ILE A 139 13.35 -8.71 -3.80
N ARG A 140 14.07 -8.85 -2.68
CA ARG A 140 14.05 -10.07 -1.89
C ARG A 140 12.84 -10.07 -0.99
N TYR A 141 12.04 -11.14 -1.00
CA TYR A 141 10.87 -11.27 -0.15
C TYR A 141 10.58 -12.72 0.20
N LEU A 142 9.74 -12.91 1.22
CA LEU A 142 9.29 -14.21 1.68
C LEU A 142 7.78 -14.30 1.56
N THR A 143 7.28 -15.35 0.92
CA THR A 143 5.85 -15.68 0.96
C THR A 143 5.63 -16.89 1.86
N CYS A 144 4.58 -16.85 2.67
CA CYS A 144 4.27 -17.94 3.60
C CYS A 144 2.79 -18.28 3.61
N LYS A 145 2.51 -19.58 3.75
CA LYS A 145 1.21 -20.14 4.10
C LYS A 145 1.43 -21.17 5.22
N GLU A 146 1.63 -22.44 4.91
CA GLU A 146 2.10 -23.49 5.83
C GLU A 146 3.61 -23.64 5.76
N ILE A 147 4.18 -23.28 4.64
CA ILE A 147 5.63 -23.20 4.40
C ILE A 147 5.99 -21.79 3.95
N CYS A 148 7.26 -21.42 4.10
CA CYS A 148 7.78 -20.14 3.66
C CYS A 148 8.76 -20.35 2.51
N ILE A 149 8.55 -19.59 1.42
CA ILE A 149 9.35 -19.69 0.19
C ILE A 149 9.99 -18.32 -0.07
N PRO A 150 11.34 -18.25 -0.09
CA PRO A 150 12.04 -17.02 -0.44
C PRO A 150 12.08 -16.81 -1.96
N TYR A 151 11.96 -15.55 -2.38
CA TYR A 151 12.08 -15.12 -3.76
C TYR A 151 12.96 -13.89 -3.90
N ASP A 152 13.59 -13.77 -5.07
CA ASP A 152 14.31 -12.57 -5.52
C ASP A 152 13.71 -12.16 -6.89
N ALA A 153 12.86 -11.12 -6.90
CA ALA A 153 12.25 -10.62 -8.12
C ALA A 153 13.01 -9.41 -8.68
N GLN A 154 13.15 -9.35 -10.00
CA GLN A 154 13.73 -8.21 -10.71
C GLN A 154 12.64 -7.52 -11.56
N VAL A 155 12.42 -6.25 -11.32
CA VAL A 155 11.40 -5.45 -11.99
C VAL A 155 11.96 -4.07 -12.34
N SER A 156 11.50 -3.52 -13.49
CA SER A 156 11.90 -2.19 -13.92
C SER A 156 10.76 -1.50 -14.65
N MET A 157 10.58 -0.20 -14.40
CA MET A 157 9.62 0.65 -15.10
C MET A 157 10.25 1.99 -15.47
N THR A 158 9.76 2.59 -16.54
CA THR A 158 10.14 3.94 -16.95
C THR A 158 8.96 4.89 -16.71
N ILE A 159 9.23 6.00 -16.06
CA ILE A 159 8.31 7.13 -15.91
C ILE A 159 8.77 8.20 -16.88
N PRO A 160 8.01 8.49 -17.96
CA PRO A 160 8.44 9.45 -18.97
C PRO A 160 8.55 10.87 -18.44
N ALA A 161 9.45 11.67 -19.01
CA ALA A 161 9.34 13.11 -18.94
C ALA A 161 7.98 13.55 -19.53
N GLY A 162 7.31 14.54 -18.92
CA GLY A 162 6.02 15.01 -19.43
C GLY A 162 5.06 15.49 -18.33
N ASN A 163 3.82 15.74 -18.71
CA ASN A 163 2.86 16.47 -17.86
C ASN A 163 2.39 15.73 -16.59
N GLY A 164 2.49 14.41 -16.53
CA GLY A 164 2.18 13.66 -15.32
C GLY A 164 0.70 13.60 -14.96
N ALA A 165 -0.16 13.20 -15.93
CA ALA A 165 -1.57 12.95 -15.65
C ALA A 165 -1.74 11.68 -14.76
N PRO A 166 -2.82 11.60 -13.96
CA PRO A 166 -3.08 10.41 -13.17
C PRO A 166 -3.26 9.16 -14.03
N THR A 167 -2.58 8.06 -13.66
CA THR A 167 -2.77 6.74 -14.28
C THR A 167 -4.03 6.05 -13.74
N ALA A 168 -4.44 4.94 -14.37
CA ALA A 168 -5.47 4.06 -13.84
C ALA A 168 -5.11 3.49 -12.44
N LEU A 169 -3.81 3.41 -12.11
CA LEU A 169 -3.30 2.90 -10.85
C LEU A 169 -3.26 3.94 -9.72
N ALA A 170 -3.43 5.24 -10.02
CA ALA A 170 -3.37 6.30 -9.02
C ALA A 170 -4.31 6.08 -7.84
N HIS A 171 -5.54 5.61 -8.12
CA HIS A 171 -6.54 5.35 -7.09
C HIS A 171 -6.13 4.20 -6.15
N ILE A 172 -5.63 3.10 -6.69
CA ILE A 172 -5.25 1.95 -5.87
C ILE A 172 -3.98 2.24 -5.05
N ILE A 173 -3.00 2.96 -5.61
CA ILE A 173 -1.83 3.45 -4.87
C ILE A 173 -2.29 4.35 -3.72
N GLY A 174 -3.18 5.31 -3.98
CA GLY A 174 -3.76 6.20 -2.97
C GLY A 174 -4.53 5.46 -1.87
N LYS A 175 -5.23 4.37 -2.21
CA LYS A 175 -5.93 3.51 -1.24
C LYS A 175 -4.94 2.90 -0.23
N PHE A 176 -3.82 2.36 -0.68
CA PHE A 176 -2.81 1.79 0.22
C PHE A 176 -2.03 2.87 0.97
N ASP A 177 -1.73 3.98 0.32
CA ASP A 177 -1.09 5.13 0.95
C ASP A 177 -1.93 5.70 2.12
N SER A 178 -3.26 5.73 1.97
CA SER A 178 -4.18 6.17 3.03
C SER A 178 -4.20 5.26 4.26
N ARG A 179 -3.70 4.03 4.13
CA ARG A 179 -3.57 3.06 5.22
C ARG A 179 -2.23 3.11 5.93
N VAL A 180 -1.30 3.92 5.45
CA VAL A 180 -0.02 4.13 6.15
C VAL A 180 -0.28 4.90 7.44
N PRO A 181 0.20 4.42 8.60
CA PRO A 181 0.03 5.11 9.88
C PRO A 181 0.56 6.53 9.82
N ARG A 182 -0.21 7.47 10.33
CA ARG A 182 0.17 8.88 10.47
C ARG A 182 0.70 9.14 11.88
N THR A 183 1.28 10.31 12.10
CA THR A 183 1.64 10.75 13.44
C THR A 183 0.40 10.79 14.34
N ALA A 184 0.58 10.55 15.65
CA ALA A 184 -0.51 10.50 16.61
C ALA A 184 -1.39 11.77 16.58
N SER A 185 -0.80 12.96 16.43
CA SER A 185 -1.51 14.24 16.33
C SER A 185 -2.38 14.32 15.08
N ALA A 186 -1.87 13.88 13.92
CA ALA A 186 -2.66 13.86 12.67
C ALA A 186 -3.79 12.83 12.71
N ALA A 187 -3.65 11.76 13.49
CA ALA A 187 -4.66 10.72 13.68
C ALA A 187 -5.69 11.09 14.79
N ARG A 188 -5.53 12.22 15.48
CA ARG A 188 -6.32 12.61 16.67
C ARG A 188 -6.29 11.54 17.75
N LEU A 189 -5.15 10.89 17.86
CA LEU A 189 -4.86 9.80 18.77
C LEU A 189 -3.71 10.23 19.69
N ASN A 190 -3.77 9.86 20.96
CA ASN A 190 -2.68 10.07 21.89
C ASN A 190 -2.41 8.80 22.67
N ILE A 191 -1.14 8.40 22.77
CA ILE A 191 -0.67 7.41 23.74
C ILE A 191 -0.16 8.21 24.91
N SER A 192 -0.95 8.23 25.99
CA SER A 192 -0.66 9.05 27.17
C SER A 192 0.40 8.42 28.06
N GLU A 193 0.51 7.10 28.03
CA GLU A 193 1.41 6.36 28.89
C GLU A 193 1.70 4.98 28.30
N ALA A 194 2.94 4.50 28.49
CA ALA A 194 3.31 3.12 28.19
C ALA A 194 4.34 2.62 29.21
N TRP A 195 4.20 1.36 29.65
CA TRP A 195 5.09 0.74 30.62
C TRP A 195 5.19 -0.76 30.41
N THR A 196 6.16 -1.39 31.07
CA THR A 196 6.27 -2.86 31.13
C THR A 196 5.66 -3.38 32.40
N GLU A 197 4.99 -4.51 32.32
CA GLU A 197 4.38 -5.23 33.44
C GLU A 197 4.89 -6.67 33.48
N HIS A 198 5.40 -7.08 34.66
CA HIS A 198 5.75 -8.47 34.89
C HIS A 198 4.63 -9.15 35.69
N SER A 199 4.24 -10.32 35.27
CA SER A 199 3.28 -11.15 35.98
C SER A 199 3.74 -12.61 35.99
N GLU A 200 3.05 -13.48 36.73
CA GLU A 200 3.31 -14.92 36.71
C GLU A 200 3.13 -15.55 35.30
N LYS A 201 2.41 -14.86 34.40
CA LYS A 201 2.16 -15.29 33.02
C LYS A 201 3.16 -14.73 32.02
N GLY A 202 4.13 -13.92 32.45
CA GLY A 202 5.18 -13.37 31.60
C GLY A 202 5.26 -11.85 31.60
N LEU A 203 6.01 -11.34 30.65
CA LEU A 203 6.24 -9.91 30.40
C LEU A 203 5.17 -9.35 29.48
N TYR A 204 4.74 -8.13 29.75
CA TYR A 204 3.77 -7.40 28.94
C TYR A 204 4.23 -5.96 28.72
N VAL A 205 3.91 -5.41 27.56
CA VAL A 205 3.85 -3.97 27.34
C VAL A 205 2.40 -3.52 27.51
N VAL A 206 2.18 -2.50 28.31
CA VAL A 206 0.85 -1.92 28.50
C VAL A 206 0.87 -0.48 28.02
N ALA A 207 -0.16 -0.08 27.30
CA ALA A 207 -0.30 1.29 26.82
C ALA A 207 -1.71 1.82 27.06
N ASN A 208 -1.79 3.07 27.50
CA ASN A 208 -3.03 3.83 27.58
C ASN A 208 -3.13 4.76 26.36
N ALA A 209 -4.19 4.62 25.60
CA ALA A 209 -4.48 5.42 24.43
C ALA A 209 -5.80 6.18 24.60
N THR A 210 -5.85 7.40 24.07
CA THR A 210 -7.08 8.21 23.97
C THR A 210 -7.30 8.66 22.55
N SER A 211 -8.56 8.83 22.15
CA SER A 211 -8.94 9.28 20.81
C SER A 211 -10.14 10.22 20.86
N GLU A 212 -10.15 11.24 20.01
CA GLU A 212 -11.33 12.10 19.83
C GLU A 212 -12.49 11.33 19.19
N ILE A 213 -12.18 10.27 18.44
CA ILE A 213 -13.16 9.41 17.77
C ILE A 213 -13.23 8.09 18.53
N PRO A 214 -14.44 7.56 18.86
CA PRO A 214 -14.56 6.28 19.54
C PRO A 214 -13.84 5.14 18.83
N PHE A 215 -13.04 4.38 19.58
CA PHE A 215 -12.33 3.21 19.08
C PHE A 215 -13.29 2.12 18.57
N LYS A 216 -12.91 1.52 17.43
CA LYS A 216 -13.56 0.35 16.85
C LYS A 216 -12.53 -0.73 16.69
N GLY A 217 -12.40 -1.63 17.69
CA GLY A 217 -11.43 -2.72 17.66
C GLY A 217 -9.97 -2.21 17.56
N PRO A 218 -9.51 -1.39 18.52
CA PRO A 218 -8.13 -0.89 18.48
C PRO A 218 -7.14 -2.03 18.60
N ASP A 219 -6.07 -1.94 17.83
CA ASP A 219 -4.90 -2.79 17.89
C ASP A 219 -3.65 -1.93 18.08
N LEU A 220 -2.57 -2.53 18.56
CA LEU A 220 -1.28 -1.88 18.74
C LEU A 220 -0.17 -2.79 18.25
N TYR A 221 0.54 -2.34 17.22
CA TYR A 221 1.68 -3.04 16.67
C TYR A 221 2.95 -2.43 17.26
N LEU A 222 3.72 -3.26 17.94
CA LEU A 222 5.00 -2.87 18.53
C LEU A 222 6.13 -3.31 17.61
N GLU A 223 7.15 -2.48 17.55
CA GLU A 223 8.41 -2.80 16.88
C GLU A 223 9.49 -2.86 17.94
N GLY A 224 10.31 -3.90 17.89
CA GLY A 224 11.37 -4.14 18.87
C GLY A 224 12.61 -4.77 18.27
N PRO A 225 13.62 -5.03 19.10
CA PRO A 225 14.81 -5.75 18.67
C PRO A 225 14.49 -7.13 18.13
N VAL A 226 15.36 -7.61 17.24
CA VAL A 226 15.30 -9.00 16.73
C VAL A 226 15.31 -9.99 17.91
N GLY A 227 14.38 -10.95 17.85
CA GLY A 227 14.20 -11.95 18.91
C GLY A 227 13.10 -11.64 19.93
N LEU A 228 12.47 -10.43 19.87
CA LEU A 228 11.26 -10.15 20.63
C LEU A 228 10.02 -10.26 19.73
N GLY A 229 9.05 -11.04 20.18
CA GLY A 229 7.72 -11.15 19.59
C GLY A 229 6.70 -10.35 20.40
N PHE A 230 5.66 -9.86 19.73
CA PHE A 230 4.58 -9.08 20.35
C PHE A 230 3.23 -9.64 19.91
N GLY A 231 2.54 -10.31 20.83
CA GLY A 231 1.23 -10.90 20.56
C GLY A 231 0.12 -9.87 20.38
N ALA A 232 -1.09 -10.36 20.15
CA ALA A 232 -2.27 -9.52 20.06
C ALA A 232 -2.61 -8.88 21.43
N PRO A 233 -3.00 -7.60 21.47
CA PRO A 233 -3.32 -6.94 22.73
C PRO A 233 -4.63 -7.44 23.34
N ALA A 234 -4.62 -7.66 24.65
CA ALA A 234 -5.85 -7.67 25.44
C ALA A 234 -6.30 -6.23 25.65
N THR A 235 -7.45 -5.86 25.11
CA THR A 235 -7.93 -4.47 25.09
C THR A 235 -9.09 -4.27 26.04
N ARG A 236 -9.01 -3.21 26.87
CA ARG A 236 -10.09 -2.71 27.72
C ARG A 236 -10.48 -1.31 27.26
N LEU A 237 -11.74 -1.10 26.92
CA LEU A 237 -12.28 0.19 26.51
C LEU A 237 -13.06 0.86 27.64
N SER A 238 -13.02 2.20 27.72
CA SER A 238 -13.94 3.00 28.51
C SER A 238 -15.38 2.90 27.97
N ASN A 239 -16.36 3.33 28.76
CA ASN A 239 -17.78 3.33 28.35
C ASN A 239 -18.01 4.16 27.08
N ALA A 240 -17.35 5.32 26.95
CA ALA A 240 -17.42 6.16 25.74
C ALA A 240 -16.56 5.64 24.58
N LYS A 241 -15.76 4.59 24.80
CA LYS A 241 -14.81 4.03 23.82
C LYS A 241 -13.75 5.02 23.33
N GLN A 242 -13.54 6.13 24.03
CA GLN A 242 -12.53 7.14 23.71
C GLN A 242 -11.23 6.95 24.46
N SER A 243 -11.18 5.98 25.38
CA SER A 243 -9.94 5.54 26.05
C SER A 243 -9.84 4.04 25.98
N ALA A 244 -8.62 3.57 25.76
CA ALA A 244 -8.26 2.15 25.67
C ALA A 244 -7.02 1.88 26.51
N THR A 245 -7.03 0.78 27.26
CA THR A 245 -5.82 0.17 27.80
C THR A 245 -5.56 -1.09 26.98
N LEU A 246 -4.38 -1.16 26.38
CA LEU A 246 -3.93 -2.27 25.57
C LEU A 246 -2.78 -2.97 26.29
N ARG A 247 -2.90 -4.27 26.51
CA ARG A 247 -1.91 -5.10 27.19
C ARG A 247 -1.40 -6.17 26.23
N ILE A 248 -0.16 -6.04 25.80
CA ILE A 248 0.48 -6.83 24.76
C ILE A 248 1.44 -7.82 25.39
N PRO A 249 1.28 -9.15 25.20
CA PRO A 249 2.25 -10.13 25.67
C PRO A 249 3.54 -10.00 24.86
N VAL A 250 4.68 -10.16 25.55
CA VAL A 250 6.02 -10.16 24.98
C VAL A 250 6.57 -11.57 25.07
N SER A 251 7.07 -12.10 23.95
CA SER A 251 7.79 -13.37 23.81
C SER A 251 9.24 -13.12 23.38
N GLY A 252 10.16 -14.04 23.73
CA GLY A 252 11.58 -13.98 23.35
C GLY A 252 12.49 -14.51 24.42
#